data_4217e57309c4665d621e23d60a59e5fd
#
_entry.id   4217e57309c4665d621e23d60a59e5fd
#
_cell.length_a   1.000
_cell.length_b   1.000
_cell.length_c   1.000
_cell.angle_alpha   90.00
_cell.angle_beta   90.00
_cell.angle_gamma   90.00
#
_symmetry.space_group_name_H-M   'P 1'
#
loop_
_entity.id
_entity.type
_entity.pdbx_description
1 polymer ?
#
loop_
_entity_poly.entity_id
_entity_poly.type
_entity_poly.pdbx_seq_one_letter_code
_entity_poly.pdbx_strand_id
1 'polypeptide(L)'
;MRIDYDELRRIHRLEKNTSKLVEVEDDFIESLQAFVEEEKKKYLASLKNFSASDAREFTNLKRVIEEIFLMREKKILNKALISVHTKEVELDNMARQEKDTFKKIFRILEDYAALSDSLFGEKEKRESELVTVAILKDVPTFVGTDMKEYGPFSEGQKVDLPTKIARMFISRKIAEEK
;
A
#
# COMPACT_ATOMS: atom_id res chain seq x y z
N MET A 1 -20.19 -0.55 11.93
CA MET A 1 -21.28 -0.95 10.96
C MET A 1 -22.06 -2.12 11.52
N ARG A 2 -23.40 -2.17 11.33
CA ARG A 2 -24.14 -3.39 11.67
C ARG A 2 -24.15 -4.30 10.46
N ILE A 3 -23.51 -5.47 10.58
CA ILE A 3 -23.50 -6.49 9.54
C ILE A 3 -24.65 -7.46 9.77
N ASP A 4 -25.39 -7.75 8.72
CA ASP A 4 -26.37 -8.82 8.63
C ASP A 4 -26.19 -9.60 7.31
N TYR A 5 -27.00 -10.63 7.12
CA TYR A 5 -26.89 -11.50 5.94
C TYR A 5 -27.21 -10.77 4.62
N ASP A 6 -28.14 -9.83 4.64
CA ASP A 6 -28.53 -9.08 3.44
C ASP A 6 -27.42 -8.10 3.04
N GLU A 7 -26.77 -7.44 4.00
CA GLU A 7 -25.62 -6.58 3.75
C GLU A 7 -24.43 -7.38 3.20
N LEU A 8 -24.17 -8.58 3.72
CA LEU A 8 -23.11 -9.44 3.15
C LEU A 8 -23.42 -9.85 1.71
N ARG A 9 -24.67 -10.17 1.41
CA ARG A 9 -25.09 -10.48 0.02
C ARG A 9 -24.98 -9.26 -0.88
N ARG A 10 -25.25 -8.06 -0.37
CA ARG A 10 -25.05 -6.80 -1.09
C ARG A 10 -23.58 -6.60 -1.44
N ILE A 11 -22.70 -6.70 -0.43
CA ILE A 11 -21.25 -6.58 -0.61
C ILE A 11 -20.75 -7.64 -1.60
N HIS A 12 -21.12 -8.90 -1.43
CA HIS A 12 -20.74 -10.00 -2.32
C HIS A 12 -21.10 -9.71 -3.78
N ARG A 13 -22.34 -9.29 -4.03
CA ARG A 13 -22.80 -8.96 -5.38
C ARG A 13 -22.02 -7.79 -5.98
N LEU A 14 -21.77 -6.74 -5.19
CA LEU A 14 -21.04 -5.58 -5.65
C LEU A 14 -19.57 -5.92 -5.91
N GLU A 15 -18.91 -6.67 -5.01
CA GLU A 15 -17.54 -7.14 -5.21
C GLU A 15 -17.39 -7.98 -6.48
N LYS A 16 -18.38 -8.79 -6.80
CA LYS A 16 -18.39 -9.62 -8.02
C LYS A 16 -18.53 -8.78 -9.29
N ASN A 17 -19.27 -7.66 -9.25
CA ASN A 17 -19.66 -6.89 -10.42
C ASN A 17 -18.76 -5.65 -10.66
N THR A 18 -17.81 -5.34 -9.77
CA THR A 18 -16.91 -4.21 -9.91
C THR A 18 -15.45 -4.65 -9.91
N SER A 19 -14.60 -3.92 -10.62
CA SER A 19 -13.14 -4.11 -10.56
C SER A 19 -12.51 -3.43 -9.35
N LYS A 20 -13.18 -2.42 -8.77
CA LYS A 20 -12.73 -1.68 -7.60
C LYS A 20 -13.20 -2.38 -6.31
N LEU A 21 -12.53 -2.10 -5.21
CA LEU A 21 -12.99 -2.50 -3.88
C LEU A 21 -14.30 -1.79 -3.55
N VAL A 22 -15.25 -2.55 -3.01
CA VAL A 22 -16.49 -2.00 -2.47
C VAL A 22 -16.18 -1.32 -1.15
N GLU A 23 -16.80 -0.17 -0.94
CA GLU A 23 -16.69 0.58 0.29
C GLU A 23 -17.13 -0.25 1.48
N VAL A 24 -16.28 -0.33 2.48
CA VAL A 24 -16.55 -0.91 3.80
C VAL A 24 -15.96 0.01 4.88
N GLU A 25 -16.52 -0.06 6.08
CA GLU A 25 -16.02 0.69 7.21
C GLU A 25 -14.72 0.09 7.77
N ASP A 26 -13.95 0.89 8.51
CA ASP A 26 -12.69 0.46 9.11
C ASP A 26 -12.84 -0.74 10.06
N ASP A 27 -13.99 -0.86 10.73
CA ASP A 27 -14.34 -1.94 11.66
C ASP A 27 -15.05 -3.13 11.00
N PHE A 28 -15.04 -3.22 9.67
CA PHE A 28 -15.77 -4.26 8.92
C PHE A 28 -15.42 -5.67 9.38
N ILE A 29 -14.14 -5.95 9.59
CA ILE A 29 -13.68 -7.30 9.97
C ILE A 29 -14.14 -7.65 11.40
N GLU A 30 -14.05 -6.71 12.33
CA GLU A 30 -14.52 -6.90 13.72
C GLU A 30 -16.03 -7.08 13.78
N SER A 31 -16.77 -6.27 13.01
CA SER A 31 -18.24 -6.38 12.91
C SER A 31 -18.67 -7.71 12.29
N LEU A 32 -17.93 -8.16 11.27
CA LEU A 32 -18.16 -9.46 10.63
C LEU A 32 -17.88 -10.62 11.60
N GLN A 33 -16.78 -10.54 12.35
CA GLN A 33 -16.45 -11.55 13.35
C GLN A 33 -17.55 -11.69 14.41
N ALA A 34 -18.05 -10.56 14.95
CA ALA A 34 -19.14 -10.56 15.92
C ALA A 34 -20.41 -11.21 15.35
N PHE A 35 -20.75 -10.88 14.09
CA PHE A 35 -21.90 -11.47 13.40
C PHE A 35 -21.73 -12.99 13.21
N VAL A 36 -20.57 -13.44 12.73
CA VAL A 36 -20.28 -14.88 12.54
C VAL A 36 -20.35 -15.65 13.86
N GLU A 37 -19.86 -15.07 14.96
CA GLU A 37 -19.94 -15.70 16.28
C GLU A 37 -21.39 -15.89 16.74
N GLU A 38 -22.25 -14.90 16.48
CA GLU A 38 -23.69 -15.00 16.79
C GLU A 38 -24.36 -16.10 15.96
N GLU A 39 -24.15 -16.12 14.65
CA GLU A 39 -24.71 -17.12 13.73
C GLU A 39 -24.18 -18.54 14.06
N LYS A 40 -22.92 -18.66 14.44
CA LYS A 40 -22.32 -19.92 14.90
C LYS A 40 -22.98 -20.44 16.17
N LYS A 41 -23.34 -19.58 17.13
CA LYS A 41 -24.08 -19.97 18.34
C LYS A 41 -25.48 -20.49 17.98
N LYS A 42 -26.20 -19.83 17.06
CA LYS A 42 -27.50 -20.27 16.56
C LYS A 42 -27.38 -21.64 15.88
N TYR A 43 -26.40 -21.82 15.01
CA TYR A 43 -26.08 -23.08 14.35
C TYR A 43 -25.82 -24.21 15.35
N LEU A 44 -24.97 -23.98 16.35
CA LEU A 44 -24.64 -24.98 17.37
C LEU A 44 -25.87 -25.35 18.23
N ALA A 45 -26.76 -24.39 18.51
CA ALA A 45 -28.04 -24.67 19.19
C ALA A 45 -28.99 -25.51 18.32
N SER A 46 -29.04 -25.25 17.02
CA SER A 46 -29.89 -25.96 16.06
C SER A 46 -29.45 -27.41 15.85
N LEU A 47 -28.18 -27.76 16.01
CA LEU A 47 -27.70 -29.14 15.94
C LEU A 47 -28.37 -30.03 16.97
N LYS A 48 -28.74 -29.51 18.13
CA LYS A 48 -29.49 -30.26 19.16
C LYS A 48 -30.89 -30.64 18.70
N ASN A 49 -31.47 -29.89 17.77
CA ASN A 49 -32.80 -30.07 17.23
C ASN A 49 -32.80 -30.72 15.82
N PHE A 50 -31.64 -31.18 15.33
CA PHE A 50 -31.44 -31.78 14.01
C PHE A 50 -31.99 -30.94 12.85
N SER A 51 -31.89 -29.61 12.96
CA SER A 51 -32.36 -28.68 11.92
C SER A 51 -31.42 -28.68 10.71
N ALA A 52 -31.83 -29.35 9.65
CA ALA A 52 -31.09 -29.35 8.38
C ALA A 52 -31.11 -27.97 7.68
N SER A 53 -32.09 -27.11 7.96
CA SER A 53 -32.21 -25.76 7.39
C SER A 53 -31.11 -24.89 7.91
N ASP A 54 -30.95 -24.80 9.23
CA ASP A 54 -29.97 -23.93 9.88
C ASP A 54 -28.53 -24.33 9.52
N ALA A 55 -28.30 -25.65 9.34
CA ALA A 55 -27.02 -26.15 8.87
C ALA A 55 -26.68 -25.66 7.45
N ARG A 56 -27.66 -25.63 6.56
CA ARG A 56 -27.51 -25.12 5.18
C ARG A 56 -27.31 -23.61 5.17
N GLU A 57 -28.03 -22.87 6.01
CA GLU A 57 -27.90 -21.41 6.11
C GLU A 57 -26.50 -21.01 6.58
N PHE A 58 -25.99 -21.66 7.62
CA PHE A 58 -24.63 -21.38 8.11
C PHE A 58 -23.57 -21.77 7.07
N THR A 59 -23.74 -22.88 6.34
CA THR A 59 -22.84 -23.27 5.26
C THR A 59 -22.84 -22.24 4.12
N ASN A 60 -24.03 -21.74 3.75
CA ASN A 60 -24.15 -20.70 2.74
C ASN A 60 -23.52 -19.38 3.19
N LEU A 61 -23.71 -18.99 4.45
CA LEU A 61 -23.06 -17.81 5.04
C LEU A 61 -21.55 -17.93 4.95
N LYS A 62 -20.99 -19.05 5.37
CA LYS A 62 -19.55 -19.30 5.30
C LYS A 62 -19.02 -19.14 3.88
N ARG A 63 -19.69 -19.74 2.90
CA ARG A 63 -19.31 -19.65 1.48
C ARG A 63 -19.33 -18.20 0.96
N VAL A 64 -20.37 -17.43 1.30
CA VAL A 64 -20.48 -16.03 0.87
C VAL A 64 -19.33 -15.19 1.46
N ILE A 65 -18.99 -15.40 2.72
CA ILE A 65 -17.88 -14.71 3.37
C ILE A 65 -16.55 -15.08 2.70
N GLU A 66 -16.28 -16.37 2.49
CA GLU A 66 -15.06 -16.85 1.82
C GLU A 66 -14.91 -16.25 0.41
N GLU A 67 -16.01 -16.17 -0.35
CA GLU A 67 -16.02 -15.55 -1.68
C GLU A 67 -15.74 -14.04 -1.61
N ILE A 68 -16.30 -13.30 -0.64
CA ILE A 68 -16.01 -11.88 -0.41
C ILE A 68 -14.52 -11.69 -0.14
N PHE A 69 -13.96 -12.46 0.82
CA PHE A 69 -12.54 -12.35 1.17
C PHE A 69 -11.65 -12.61 -0.04
N LEU A 70 -11.91 -13.69 -0.79
CA LEU A 70 -11.11 -14.03 -1.97
C LEU A 70 -11.16 -12.93 -3.05
N MET A 71 -12.33 -12.33 -3.29
CA MET A 71 -12.45 -11.24 -4.26
C MET A 71 -11.72 -9.99 -3.79
N ARG A 72 -11.86 -9.61 -2.53
CA ARG A 72 -11.18 -8.44 -1.94
C ARG A 72 -9.67 -8.65 -1.90
N GLU A 73 -9.21 -9.83 -1.49
CA GLU A 73 -7.79 -10.19 -1.50
C GLU A 73 -7.15 -10.01 -2.88
N LYS A 74 -7.78 -10.54 -3.94
CA LYS A 74 -7.29 -10.36 -5.32
C LYS A 74 -7.20 -8.89 -5.71
N LYS A 75 -8.19 -8.08 -5.34
CA LYS A 75 -8.20 -6.65 -5.66
C LYS A 75 -7.13 -5.88 -4.88
N ILE A 76 -6.93 -6.22 -3.59
CA ILE A 76 -5.89 -5.63 -2.75
C ILE A 76 -4.49 -5.96 -3.30
N LEU A 77 -4.24 -7.22 -3.67
CA LEU A 77 -2.99 -7.65 -4.30
C LEU A 77 -2.72 -6.90 -5.60
N ASN A 78 -3.73 -6.82 -6.47
CA ASN A 78 -3.60 -6.10 -7.75
C ASN A 78 -3.37 -4.60 -7.54
N LYS A 79 -4.08 -3.98 -6.58
CA LYS A 79 -3.88 -2.58 -6.22
C LYS A 79 -2.47 -2.33 -5.68
N ALA A 80 -1.95 -3.20 -4.82
CA ALA A 80 -0.58 -3.11 -4.31
C ALA A 80 0.46 -3.22 -5.43
N LEU A 81 0.27 -4.16 -6.36
CA LEU A 81 1.14 -4.32 -7.52
C LEU A 81 1.17 -3.07 -8.40
N ILE A 82 0.01 -2.51 -8.72
CA ILE A 82 -0.10 -1.27 -9.51
C ILE A 82 0.58 -0.12 -8.76
N SER A 83 0.31 0.04 -7.46
CA SER A 83 0.86 1.12 -6.65
C SER A 83 2.39 1.12 -6.59
N VAL A 84 3.05 -0.03 -6.64
CA VAL A 84 4.52 -0.11 -6.69
C VAL A 84 5.07 0.54 -7.98
N HIS A 85 4.37 0.37 -9.11
CA HIS A 85 4.81 0.92 -10.39
C HIS A 85 4.38 2.37 -10.61
N THR A 86 3.17 2.75 -10.17
CA THR A 86 2.66 4.13 -10.35
C THR A 86 3.16 5.08 -9.28
N LYS A 87 3.65 4.58 -8.14
CA LYS A 87 4.00 5.35 -6.93
C LYS A 87 2.80 6.05 -6.27
N GLU A 88 1.60 5.70 -6.67
CA GLU A 88 0.35 6.21 -6.09
C GLU A 88 -0.20 5.19 -5.11
N VAL A 89 -0.38 5.59 -3.85
CA VAL A 89 -0.91 4.74 -2.78
C VAL A 89 -2.26 5.27 -2.32
N GLU A 90 -3.31 4.55 -2.68
CA GLU A 90 -4.67 4.82 -2.23
C GLU A 90 -5.15 3.66 -1.34
N LEU A 91 -5.67 3.99 -0.16
CA LEU A 91 -6.15 3.00 0.82
C LEU A 91 -7.68 3.03 0.98
N ASP A 92 -8.37 3.66 0.03
CA ASP A 92 -9.81 3.81 0.06
C ASP A 92 -10.53 2.47 -0.05
N ASN A 93 -11.68 2.39 0.61
CA ASN A 93 -12.55 1.22 0.61
C ASN A 93 -11.93 -0.05 1.22
N MET A 94 -10.93 0.10 2.06
CA MET A 94 -10.28 -0.98 2.80
C MET A 94 -10.60 -0.90 4.29
N ALA A 95 -10.91 -2.03 4.91
CA ALA A 95 -10.96 -2.16 6.36
C ALA A 95 -9.56 -1.99 6.98
N ARG A 96 -9.49 -1.75 8.28
CA ARG A 96 -8.21 -1.52 9.00
C ARG A 96 -7.19 -2.62 8.76
N GLN A 97 -7.58 -3.88 8.91
CA GLN A 97 -6.69 -5.04 8.72
C GLN A 97 -6.27 -5.20 7.26
N GLU A 98 -7.12 -4.81 6.32
CA GLU A 98 -6.81 -4.82 4.90
C GLU A 98 -5.78 -3.74 4.54
N LYS A 99 -5.89 -2.54 5.12
CA LYS A 99 -4.88 -1.47 5.00
C LYS A 99 -3.51 -1.93 5.50
N ASP A 100 -3.48 -2.62 6.63
CA ASP A 100 -2.23 -3.15 7.19
C ASP A 100 -1.63 -4.27 6.33
N THR A 101 -2.48 -5.13 5.79
CA THR A 101 -2.09 -6.19 4.85
C THR A 101 -1.55 -5.59 3.55
N PHE A 102 -2.26 -4.61 2.98
CA PHE A 102 -1.80 -3.88 1.80
C PHE A 102 -0.40 -3.29 1.98
N LYS A 103 -0.15 -2.59 3.11
CA LYS A 103 1.16 -2.00 3.41
C LYS A 103 2.28 -3.04 3.46
N LYS A 104 2.01 -4.22 4.02
CA LYS A 104 2.99 -5.33 4.08
C LYS A 104 3.30 -5.86 2.67
N ILE A 105 2.25 -6.11 1.89
CA ILE A 105 2.37 -6.60 0.50
C ILE A 105 3.11 -5.55 -0.36
N PHE A 106 2.74 -4.29 -0.23
CA PHE A 106 3.38 -3.20 -0.96
C PHE A 106 4.89 -3.16 -0.72
N ARG A 107 5.34 -3.28 0.54
CA ARG A 107 6.78 -3.33 0.88
C ARG A 107 7.49 -4.52 0.22
N ILE A 108 6.89 -5.70 0.30
CA ILE A 108 7.46 -6.91 -0.32
C ILE A 108 7.62 -6.73 -1.83
N LEU A 109 6.61 -6.19 -2.48
CA LEU A 109 6.64 -5.93 -3.93
C LEU A 109 7.62 -4.81 -4.29
N GLU A 110 7.74 -3.77 -3.45
CA GLU A 110 8.70 -2.69 -3.62
C GLU A 110 10.15 -3.20 -3.51
N ASP A 111 10.43 -4.04 -2.51
CA ASP A 111 11.74 -4.70 -2.37
C ASP A 111 12.07 -5.57 -3.59
N TYR A 112 11.08 -6.31 -4.11
CA TYR A 112 11.26 -7.10 -5.32
C TYR A 112 11.50 -6.25 -6.56
N ALA A 113 10.76 -5.15 -6.74
CA ALA A 113 10.98 -4.23 -7.85
C ALA A 113 12.40 -3.61 -7.81
N ALA A 114 12.91 -3.31 -6.61
CA ALA A 114 14.28 -2.80 -6.45
C ALA A 114 15.37 -3.81 -6.91
N LEU A 115 15.08 -5.13 -6.90
CA LEU A 115 16.00 -6.12 -7.47
C LEU A 115 16.11 -5.97 -8.98
N SER A 116 14.98 -5.73 -9.67
CA SER A 116 14.99 -5.49 -11.12
C SER A 116 15.82 -4.26 -11.47
N ASP A 117 15.62 -3.14 -10.77
CA ASP A 117 16.39 -1.91 -10.97
C ASP A 117 17.90 -2.15 -10.77
N SER A 118 18.26 -3.05 -9.85
CA SER A 118 19.66 -3.40 -9.60
C SER A 118 20.34 -4.16 -10.74
N LEU A 119 19.58 -4.94 -11.51
CA LEU A 119 20.10 -5.74 -12.64
C LEU A 119 20.51 -4.86 -13.82
N PHE A 120 19.82 -3.75 -14.03
CA PHE A 120 20.11 -2.82 -15.12
C PHE A 120 21.08 -1.70 -14.74
N GLY A 121 21.67 -1.75 -13.53
CA GLY A 121 22.56 -0.70 -13.04
C GLY A 121 21.82 0.59 -12.70
N GLU A 122 20.51 0.61 -12.82
CA GLU A 122 19.60 1.67 -12.37
C GLU A 122 19.39 1.60 -10.86
N LYS A 123 20.49 1.43 -10.11
CA LYS A 123 20.50 1.84 -8.73
C LYS A 123 20.43 3.37 -8.68
N GLU A 124 19.35 3.94 -9.14
CA GLU A 124 18.84 5.08 -8.43
C GLU A 124 18.42 4.56 -7.06
N LYS A 125 19.38 4.43 -6.17
CA LYS A 125 19.06 4.60 -4.77
C LYS A 125 18.11 5.79 -4.75
N ARG A 126 16.91 5.58 -4.23
CA ARG A 126 16.02 6.66 -3.78
C ARG A 126 16.74 7.38 -2.62
N GLU A 127 17.85 8.00 -2.94
CA GLU A 127 18.56 8.94 -2.10
C GLU A 127 17.88 10.28 -2.30
N SER A 128 16.68 10.42 -1.76
CA SER A 128 16.16 11.70 -1.32
C SER A 128 16.90 12.16 -0.04
N GLU A 129 18.02 11.56 0.30
CA GLU A 129 18.90 12.07 1.32
C GLU A 129 19.59 13.30 0.74
N LEU A 130 19.12 14.47 1.19
CA LEU A 130 19.81 15.72 0.97
C LEU A 130 21.08 15.68 1.82
N VAL A 131 22.22 15.95 1.20
CA VAL A 131 23.51 16.09 1.87
C VAL A 131 23.82 17.57 1.96
N THR A 132 24.04 18.05 3.18
CA THR A 132 24.47 19.42 3.40
C THR A 132 25.95 19.56 3.02
N VAL A 133 26.23 20.38 2.02
CA VAL A 133 27.59 20.67 1.55
C VAL A 133 27.90 22.17 1.64
N ALA A 134 29.17 22.49 1.90
CA ALA A 134 29.66 23.85 1.82
C ALA A 134 30.30 24.08 0.43
N ILE A 135 29.85 25.11 -0.26
CA ILE A 135 30.34 25.48 -1.60
C ILE A 135 31.69 26.15 -1.50
N LEU A 136 32.66 25.65 -2.24
CA LEU A 136 34.04 26.14 -2.25
C LEU A 136 34.37 27.12 -3.41
N LYS A 137 33.46 27.21 -4.40
CA LYS A 137 33.62 28.10 -5.57
C LYS A 137 32.23 28.46 -6.09
N ASP A 138 32.11 29.67 -6.64
CA ASP A 138 30.85 30.09 -7.26
C ASP A 138 30.40 29.11 -8.35
N VAL A 139 29.14 28.71 -8.29
CA VAL A 139 28.51 27.78 -9.25
C VAL A 139 27.37 28.51 -9.92
N PRO A 140 27.37 28.67 -11.25
CA PRO A 140 26.22 29.20 -11.97
C PRO A 140 25.02 28.25 -11.90
N THR A 141 23.87 28.75 -12.24
CA THR A 141 22.66 27.92 -12.37
C THR A 141 22.89 26.78 -13.38
N PHE A 142 22.51 25.56 -13.01
CA PHE A 142 22.62 24.39 -13.87
C PHE A 142 21.39 23.47 -13.69
N VAL A 143 21.16 22.58 -14.66
CA VAL A 143 20.11 21.58 -14.59
C VAL A 143 20.72 20.26 -14.11
N GLY A 144 20.17 19.71 -13.03
CA GLY A 144 20.59 18.43 -12.48
C GLY A 144 20.15 17.23 -13.33
N THR A 145 20.63 16.03 -12.98
CA THR A 145 20.23 14.77 -13.66
C THR A 145 18.77 14.42 -13.44
N ASP A 146 18.13 15.05 -12.47
CA ASP A 146 16.69 14.96 -12.14
C ASP A 146 15.83 15.99 -12.86
N MET A 147 16.40 16.70 -13.86
CA MET A 147 15.77 17.76 -14.64
C MET A 147 15.33 18.99 -13.83
N LYS A 148 15.82 19.13 -12.59
CA LYS A 148 15.57 20.31 -11.76
C LYS A 148 16.71 21.31 -11.91
N GLU A 149 16.37 22.59 -11.77
CA GLU A 149 17.32 23.70 -11.79
C GLU A 149 17.90 23.94 -10.41
N TYR A 150 19.23 24.05 -10.32
CA TYR A 150 20.00 24.28 -9.11
C TYR A 150 20.90 25.47 -9.24
N GLY A 151 21.05 26.27 -8.17
CA GLY A 151 21.90 27.45 -8.15
C GLY A 151 21.17 28.77 -8.48
N PRO A 152 21.89 29.86 -8.69
CA PRO A 152 23.33 29.94 -8.49
C PRO A 152 23.75 29.77 -7.02
N PHE A 153 24.93 29.22 -6.77
CA PHE A 153 25.52 29.10 -5.43
C PHE A 153 26.79 29.91 -5.30
N SER A 154 26.93 30.61 -4.19
CA SER A 154 28.12 31.41 -3.91
C SER A 154 29.10 30.66 -3.01
N GLU A 155 30.40 30.99 -3.14
CA GLU A 155 31.44 30.46 -2.27
C GLU A 155 31.12 30.71 -0.79
N GLY A 156 31.32 29.68 0.05
CA GLY A 156 30.98 29.66 1.48
C GLY A 156 29.52 29.37 1.81
N GLN A 157 28.64 29.29 0.83
CA GLN A 157 27.22 28.96 1.04
C GLN A 157 27.05 27.48 1.45
N LYS A 158 26.20 27.22 2.46
CA LYS A 158 25.74 25.86 2.81
C LYS A 158 24.46 25.59 2.09
N VAL A 159 24.40 24.47 1.40
CA VAL A 159 23.24 24.06 0.59
C VAL A 159 22.97 22.57 0.77
N ASP A 160 21.69 22.22 0.78
CA ASP A 160 21.24 20.83 0.80
C ASP A 160 21.04 20.37 -0.64
N LEU A 161 21.87 19.43 -1.08
CA LEU A 161 21.85 18.91 -2.44
C LEU A 161 21.54 17.40 -2.43
N PRO A 162 20.83 16.90 -3.45
CA PRO A 162 20.69 15.46 -3.66
C PRO A 162 22.08 14.78 -3.67
N THR A 163 22.20 13.64 -3.02
CA THR A 163 23.47 12.91 -2.83
C THR A 163 24.30 12.76 -4.10
N LYS A 164 23.66 12.54 -5.26
CA LYS A 164 24.36 12.46 -6.55
C LYS A 164 25.07 13.76 -6.93
N ILE A 165 24.38 14.88 -6.77
CA ILE A 165 24.91 16.21 -7.08
C ILE A 165 25.99 16.57 -6.05
N ALA A 166 25.73 16.32 -4.76
CA ALA A 166 26.69 16.54 -3.69
C ALA A 166 28.00 15.78 -3.94
N ARG A 167 27.95 14.49 -4.23
CA ARG A 167 29.12 13.66 -4.56
C ARG A 167 29.88 14.16 -5.79
N MET A 168 29.18 14.60 -6.83
CA MET A 168 29.80 15.17 -8.02
C MET A 168 30.57 16.47 -7.66
N PHE A 169 29.97 17.32 -6.84
CA PHE A 169 30.62 18.57 -6.40
C PHE A 169 31.85 18.30 -5.53
N ILE A 170 31.76 17.35 -4.59
CA ILE A 170 32.88 16.94 -3.73
C ILE A 170 34.01 16.34 -4.59
N SER A 171 33.71 15.44 -5.52
CA SER A 171 34.71 14.82 -6.39
C SER A 171 35.44 15.82 -7.28
N ARG A 172 34.78 16.93 -7.65
CA ARG A 172 35.34 18.02 -8.46
C ARG A 172 35.96 19.15 -7.61
N LYS A 173 35.99 19.00 -6.28
CA LYS A 173 36.48 20.03 -5.34
C LYS A 173 35.71 21.37 -5.49
N ILE A 174 34.44 21.30 -5.76
CA ILE A 174 33.52 22.44 -5.85
C ILE A 174 32.81 22.63 -4.51
N ALA A 175 32.64 21.56 -3.73
CA ALA A 175 32.04 21.56 -2.39
C ALA A 175 32.74 20.57 -1.48
N GLU A 176 32.54 20.73 -0.16
CA GLU A 176 32.95 19.78 0.87
C GLU A 176 31.77 19.37 1.73
N GLU A 177 31.77 18.11 2.21
CA GLU A 177 30.77 17.58 3.13
C GLU A 177 31.02 18.16 4.53
N LYS A 178 29.95 18.50 5.22
CA LYS A 178 30.05 19.08 6.55
C LYS A 178 29.27 18.32 7.60
#